data_a09e701f91dd7a52a484d903aff8caae
#
_entry.id   a09e701f91dd7a52a484d903aff8caae
#
_cell.length_a   1.000
_cell.length_b   1.000
_cell.length_c   1.000
_cell.angle_alpha   90.00
_cell.angle_beta   90.00
_cell.angle_gamma   90.00
#
_symmetry.space_group_name_H-M   'P 1'
#
loop_
_entity.id
_entity.type
_entity.pdbx_description
1 polymer ?
#
loop_
_entity_poly.entity_id
_entity_poly.type
_entity_poly.pdbx_seq_one_letter_code
_entity_poly.pdbx_strand_id
1 'polypeptide(L)'
;MMPSKSPGPGPALPWEEGSPPAMAGEGLVPACSRHRRLVEREAPLKCPAAMEKMQQVVSRARAAFRSGRSRPLEFRIQQLKALQRMVQEKEKEILAALKADLNKCGYNAYSHEILGVLGELALTIEKLPSWAAPQPVKKNLLTMRDEAYIGYEPLGVVLVIGAWNYPFVLVMQPLIGAIAAGNAVVVKPSEVSENTARLVAELLPQYLDKELYPVVTGGVPETTELLTQRFDHILYTGNTAVGKIVMAAAAKHLTPVTLELGGKSPCYIDKDCDL
;
A
#
# COMPACT_ATOMS: atom_id res chain seq x y z
N MET A 1 -7.45 -51.09 -23.95
CA MET A 1 -7.37 -49.66 -23.89
C MET A 1 -6.16 -49.27 -23.05
N MET A 2 -5.17 -48.68 -23.73
CA MET A 2 -3.87 -48.37 -23.12
C MET A 2 -3.95 -47.08 -22.25
N PRO A 3 -3.20 -46.97 -21.16
CA PRO A 3 -3.14 -45.75 -20.35
C PRO A 3 -2.23 -44.71 -21.05
N SER A 4 -2.72 -43.47 -21.10
CA SER A 4 -1.99 -42.31 -21.62
C SER A 4 -0.86 -41.89 -20.66
N LYS A 5 0.35 -41.77 -21.19
CA LYS A 5 1.54 -41.25 -20.49
C LYS A 5 1.44 -39.75 -20.33
N SER A 6 1.66 -39.30 -19.11
CA SER A 6 1.90 -37.88 -18.77
C SER A 6 3.25 -37.41 -19.35
N PRO A 7 3.38 -36.16 -19.83
CA PRO A 7 4.67 -35.64 -20.27
C PRO A 7 5.56 -35.32 -19.04
N GLY A 8 6.82 -35.72 -19.18
CA GLY A 8 7.86 -35.49 -18.18
C GLY A 8 8.33 -34.01 -18.17
N PRO A 9 9.09 -33.60 -17.10
CA PRO A 9 9.55 -32.22 -16.95
C PRO A 9 10.55 -31.85 -18.07
N GLY A 10 10.34 -30.68 -18.67
CA GLY A 10 11.23 -30.07 -19.65
C GLY A 10 12.58 -29.68 -19.05
N PRO A 11 13.62 -29.45 -19.88
CA PRO A 11 14.98 -29.22 -19.44
C PRO A 11 15.14 -27.87 -18.71
N ALA A 12 15.90 -27.88 -17.64
CA ALA A 12 16.31 -26.72 -16.87
C ALA A 12 17.22 -25.82 -17.73
N LEU A 13 16.97 -24.51 -17.71
CA LEU A 13 17.84 -23.50 -18.31
C LEU A 13 19.06 -23.27 -17.43
N PRO A 14 20.29 -23.23 -18.00
CA PRO A 14 21.50 -22.97 -17.24
C PRO A 14 21.66 -21.48 -16.94
N TRP A 15 21.80 -21.11 -15.68
CA TRP A 15 22.31 -19.83 -15.24
C TRP A 15 23.82 -19.92 -15.14
N GLU A 16 24.55 -19.42 -16.17
CA GLU A 16 25.99 -19.24 -16.06
C GLU A 16 26.34 -17.95 -15.32
N GLU A 17 27.10 -18.10 -14.26
CA GLU A 17 27.78 -17.03 -13.56
C GLU A 17 28.90 -16.45 -14.47
N GLY A 18 28.64 -15.27 -15.03
CA GLY A 18 29.66 -14.49 -15.77
C GLY A 18 30.35 -13.50 -14.84
N SER A 19 31.59 -13.79 -14.44
CA SER A 19 32.47 -12.81 -13.80
C SER A 19 32.85 -11.70 -14.80
N PRO A 20 32.93 -10.43 -14.39
CA PRO A 20 33.35 -9.35 -15.27
C PRO A 20 34.86 -9.38 -15.53
N PRO A 21 35.35 -9.01 -16.73
CA PRO A 21 36.77 -8.98 -17.07
C PRO A 21 37.52 -7.83 -16.37
N ALA A 22 38.71 -8.12 -15.93
CA ALA A 22 39.69 -7.13 -15.43
C ALA A 22 40.16 -6.24 -16.58
N MET A 23 40.01 -4.92 -16.44
CA MET A 23 40.65 -3.93 -17.29
C MET A 23 41.89 -3.39 -16.58
N ALA A 24 43.07 -3.69 -17.13
CA ALA A 24 44.32 -3.04 -16.81
C ALA A 24 44.46 -1.77 -17.65
N GLY A 25 45.00 -0.69 -17.08
CA GLY A 25 45.32 0.51 -17.80
C GLY A 25 45.73 1.67 -16.87
N GLU A 26 47.02 1.87 -16.74
CA GLU A 26 47.73 2.85 -15.92
C GLU A 26 47.40 4.30 -16.30
N GLY A 27 47.37 5.20 -15.30
CA GLY A 27 47.35 6.65 -15.45
C GLY A 27 47.46 7.37 -14.12
N LEU A 28 48.68 7.57 -13.66
CA LEU A 28 49.03 8.37 -12.49
C LEU A 28 48.61 9.84 -12.66
N VAL A 29 47.81 10.38 -11.73
CA VAL A 29 47.66 11.82 -11.47
C VAL A 29 47.71 12.05 -9.96
N PRO A 30 48.42 13.12 -9.47
CA PRO A 30 48.91 13.19 -8.10
C PRO A 30 47.88 13.55 -7.06
N ALA A 31 48.13 13.02 -5.85
CA ALA A 31 47.39 13.20 -4.63
C ALA A 31 47.17 14.68 -4.26
N CYS A 32 45.93 15.10 -4.13
CA CYS A 32 45.54 16.26 -3.35
C CYS A 32 44.86 15.76 -2.06
N SER A 33 45.65 15.72 -1.00
CA SER A 33 45.22 15.38 0.35
C SER A 33 44.29 16.47 0.90
N ARG A 34 42.98 16.24 0.87
CA ARG A 34 42.05 16.88 1.79
C ARG A 34 41.27 15.79 2.51
N HIS A 35 41.68 15.50 3.73
CA HIS A 35 40.93 14.79 4.73
C HIS A 35 39.59 15.49 4.94
N ARG A 36 38.54 15.09 4.21
CA ARG A 36 37.17 15.31 4.66
C ARG A 36 36.90 14.25 5.70
N ARG A 37 36.92 14.63 6.97
CA ARG A 37 36.24 13.86 8.03
C ARG A 37 34.81 13.70 7.57
N LEU A 38 34.41 12.46 7.30
CA LEU A 38 33.01 12.05 7.25
C LEU A 38 32.50 12.27 8.67
N VAL A 39 31.86 13.42 8.90
CA VAL A 39 31.00 13.61 10.05
C VAL A 39 29.87 12.64 9.81
N GLU A 40 29.86 11.52 10.52
CA GLU A 40 28.67 10.70 10.72
C GLU A 40 27.62 11.65 11.27
N ARG A 41 26.68 12.04 10.41
CA ARG A 41 25.48 12.74 10.85
C ARG A 41 24.70 11.70 11.65
N GLU A 42 24.83 11.78 12.97
CA GLU A 42 23.91 11.11 13.89
C GLU A 42 22.50 11.38 13.40
N ALA A 43 21.72 10.30 13.23
CA ALA A 43 20.31 10.40 12.90
C ALA A 43 19.66 11.34 13.93
N PRO A 44 18.80 12.28 13.50
CA PRO A 44 18.19 13.24 14.42
C PRO A 44 17.49 12.47 15.54
N LEU A 45 17.81 12.85 16.78
CA LEU A 45 17.20 12.32 18.00
C LEU A 45 15.68 12.23 17.80
N LYS A 46 15.15 11.00 17.85
CA LYS A 46 13.70 10.74 17.71
C LYS A 46 12.94 11.65 18.69
N CYS A 47 12.03 12.46 18.18
CA CYS A 47 11.18 13.29 19.03
C CYS A 47 10.23 12.36 19.83
N PRO A 48 10.35 12.23 21.15
CA PRO A 48 9.55 11.28 21.93
C PRO A 48 8.04 11.45 21.74
N ALA A 49 7.59 12.70 21.56
CA ALA A 49 6.18 13.03 21.34
C ALA A 49 5.62 12.49 20.01
N ALA A 50 6.43 12.40 18.94
CA ALA A 50 5.99 11.83 17.67
C ALA A 50 5.87 10.31 17.75
N MET A 51 6.80 9.64 18.46
CA MET A 51 6.77 8.21 18.71
C MET A 51 5.52 7.80 19.49
N GLU A 52 5.22 8.52 20.57
CA GLU A 52 4.03 8.26 21.38
C GLU A 52 2.75 8.44 20.54
N LYS A 53 2.71 9.44 19.65
CA LYS A 53 1.57 9.68 18.77
C LYS A 53 1.32 8.51 17.79
N MET A 54 2.36 7.99 17.12
CA MET A 54 2.21 6.88 16.17
C MET A 54 1.80 5.57 16.87
N GLN A 55 2.43 5.28 18.00
CA GLN A 55 2.07 4.14 18.84
C GLN A 55 0.61 4.19 19.29
N GLN A 56 0.12 5.37 19.73
CA GLN A 56 -1.26 5.55 20.14
C GLN A 56 -2.25 5.34 19.00
N VAL A 57 -1.95 5.83 17.78
CA VAL A 57 -2.79 5.63 16.60
C VAL A 57 -2.92 4.14 16.27
N VAL A 58 -1.80 3.41 16.19
CA VAL A 58 -1.80 1.99 15.87
C VAL A 58 -2.46 1.16 16.98
N SER A 59 -2.23 1.52 18.25
CA SER A 59 -2.85 0.83 19.39
C SER A 59 -4.36 1.01 19.41
N ARG A 60 -4.89 2.20 19.10
CA ARG A 60 -6.34 2.45 18.98
C ARG A 60 -6.94 1.66 17.83
N ALA A 61 -6.31 1.67 16.65
CA ALA A 61 -6.77 0.88 15.52
C ALA A 61 -6.80 -0.62 15.85
N ARG A 62 -5.80 -1.11 16.59
CA ARG A 62 -5.73 -2.50 17.04
C ARG A 62 -6.81 -2.83 18.09
N ALA A 63 -7.07 -1.95 19.01
CA ALA A 63 -8.16 -2.11 19.98
C ALA A 63 -9.53 -2.12 19.28
N ALA A 64 -9.73 -1.21 18.32
CA ALA A 64 -10.94 -1.16 17.50
C ALA A 64 -11.13 -2.44 16.66
N PHE A 65 -10.07 -2.97 16.04
CA PHE A 65 -10.11 -4.25 15.34
C PHE A 65 -10.46 -5.43 16.28
N ARG A 66 -9.82 -5.49 17.45
CA ARG A 66 -10.06 -6.55 18.45
C ARG A 66 -11.46 -6.55 19.02
N SER A 67 -12.19 -5.42 18.99
CA SER A 67 -13.59 -5.36 19.37
C SER A 67 -14.50 -6.19 18.45
N GLY A 68 -14.00 -6.60 17.27
CA GLY A 68 -14.73 -7.41 16.30
C GLY A 68 -15.71 -6.61 15.42
N ARG A 69 -15.87 -5.29 15.64
CA ARG A 69 -16.89 -4.48 14.96
C ARG A 69 -16.68 -4.34 13.45
N SER A 70 -15.43 -4.55 12.95
CA SER A 70 -15.15 -4.55 11.51
C SER A 70 -15.49 -5.87 10.80
N ARG A 71 -15.79 -6.95 11.55
CA ARG A 71 -16.00 -8.28 10.98
C ARG A 71 -17.36 -8.49 10.30
N PRO A 72 -18.50 -7.99 10.83
CA PRO A 72 -19.80 -8.18 10.20
C PRO A 72 -19.83 -7.63 8.77
N LEU A 73 -20.46 -8.40 7.86
CA LEU A 73 -20.56 -8.04 6.45
C LEU A 73 -21.30 -6.72 6.26
N GLU A 74 -22.35 -6.51 7.02
CA GLU A 74 -23.20 -5.32 6.99
C GLU A 74 -22.39 -4.06 7.35
N PHE A 75 -21.52 -4.14 8.36
CA PHE A 75 -20.65 -3.04 8.74
C PHE A 75 -19.68 -2.68 7.62
N ARG A 76 -19.04 -3.69 7.00
CA ARG A 76 -18.11 -3.47 5.88
C ARG A 76 -18.81 -2.79 4.70
N ILE A 77 -19.99 -3.28 4.31
CA ILE A 77 -20.81 -2.68 3.25
C ILE A 77 -21.21 -1.25 3.61
N GLN A 78 -21.57 -0.98 4.87
CA GLN A 78 -21.90 0.36 5.33
C GLN A 78 -20.71 1.32 5.20
N GLN A 79 -19.50 0.89 5.57
CA GLN A 79 -18.29 1.70 5.43
C GLN A 79 -17.94 1.94 3.95
N LEU A 80 -18.04 0.93 3.09
CA LEU A 80 -17.82 1.09 1.64
C LEU A 80 -18.82 2.04 1.00
N LYS A 81 -20.10 1.96 1.36
CA LYS A 81 -21.13 2.92 0.90
C LYS A 81 -20.87 4.34 1.42
N ALA A 82 -20.38 4.48 2.65
CA ALA A 82 -20.00 5.78 3.18
C ALA A 82 -18.80 6.38 2.44
N LEU A 83 -17.80 5.55 2.09
CA LEU A 83 -16.67 5.96 1.26
C LEU A 83 -17.14 6.36 -0.16
N GLN A 84 -18.06 5.61 -0.77
CA GLN A 84 -18.64 5.93 -2.07
C GLN A 84 -19.34 7.29 -2.03
N ARG A 85 -20.15 7.53 -1.00
CA ARG A 85 -20.83 8.82 -0.79
C ARG A 85 -19.82 9.95 -0.61
N MET A 86 -18.74 9.75 0.15
CA MET A 86 -17.66 10.74 0.30
C MET A 86 -17.08 11.15 -1.06
N VAL A 87 -16.74 10.18 -1.91
CA VAL A 87 -16.15 10.47 -3.22
C VAL A 87 -17.12 11.23 -4.10
N GLN A 88 -18.41 10.89 -4.08
CA GLN A 88 -19.45 11.55 -4.88
C GLN A 88 -19.74 12.97 -4.38
N GLU A 89 -19.90 13.17 -3.07
CA GLU A 89 -20.22 14.46 -2.47
C GLU A 89 -19.05 15.45 -2.55
N LYS A 90 -17.80 14.92 -2.47
CA LYS A 90 -16.55 15.69 -2.39
C LYS A 90 -15.74 15.70 -3.68
N GLU A 91 -16.31 15.26 -4.79
CA GLU A 91 -15.64 15.18 -6.10
C GLU A 91 -14.92 16.48 -6.46
N LYS A 92 -15.60 17.63 -6.35
CA LYS A 92 -15.03 18.93 -6.69
C LYS A 92 -13.84 19.32 -5.83
N GLU A 93 -13.89 18.99 -4.53
CA GLU A 93 -12.82 19.27 -3.58
C GLU A 93 -11.60 18.36 -3.87
N ILE A 94 -11.85 17.08 -4.19
CA ILE A 94 -10.81 16.13 -4.58
C ILE A 94 -10.12 16.57 -5.87
N LEU A 95 -10.89 16.93 -6.91
CA LEU A 95 -10.35 17.43 -8.17
C LEU A 95 -9.56 18.75 -8.01
N ALA A 96 -9.99 19.62 -7.10
CA ALA A 96 -9.26 20.84 -6.78
C ALA A 96 -7.90 20.56 -6.11
N ALA A 97 -7.87 19.62 -5.19
CA ALA A 97 -6.61 19.19 -4.54
C ALA A 97 -5.63 18.55 -5.53
N LEU A 98 -6.11 17.67 -6.42
CA LEU A 98 -5.33 17.07 -7.50
C LEU A 98 -4.74 18.10 -8.47
N LYS A 99 -5.52 19.13 -8.77
CA LYS A 99 -5.05 20.26 -9.60
C LYS A 99 -3.97 21.07 -8.88
N ALA A 100 -4.14 21.32 -7.58
CA ALA A 100 -3.16 22.07 -6.80
C ALA A 100 -1.83 21.32 -6.64
N ASP A 101 -1.86 19.99 -6.44
CA ASP A 101 -0.65 19.17 -6.25
C ASP A 101 0.08 18.86 -7.55
N LEU A 102 -0.64 18.51 -8.62
CA LEU A 102 -0.05 17.88 -9.82
C LEU A 102 -0.44 18.60 -11.12
N ASN A 103 -1.16 19.72 -11.05
CA ASN A 103 -1.83 20.33 -12.21
C ASN A 103 -2.73 19.34 -12.99
N LYS A 104 -3.14 18.27 -12.34
CA LYS A 104 -4.01 17.22 -12.88
C LYS A 104 -5.45 17.72 -12.89
N CYS A 105 -6.07 17.84 -14.05
CA CYS A 105 -7.40 18.44 -14.17
C CYS A 105 -8.24 17.80 -15.28
N GLY A 106 -9.51 18.20 -15.36
CA GLY A 106 -10.46 17.77 -16.38
C GLY A 106 -10.65 16.25 -16.39
N TYR A 107 -10.81 15.71 -17.60
CA TYR A 107 -11.08 14.30 -17.82
C TYR A 107 -9.96 13.39 -17.27
N ASN A 108 -8.71 13.82 -17.33
CA ASN A 108 -7.58 13.03 -16.84
C ASN A 108 -7.67 12.81 -15.31
N ALA A 109 -7.90 13.87 -14.52
CA ALA A 109 -8.07 13.74 -13.07
C ALA A 109 -9.30 12.87 -12.73
N TYR A 110 -10.42 13.14 -13.39
CA TYR A 110 -11.68 12.42 -13.15
C TYR A 110 -11.53 10.92 -13.47
N SER A 111 -11.07 10.59 -14.69
CA SER A 111 -11.02 9.19 -15.15
C SER A 111 -10.03 8.32 -14.36
N HIS A 112 -8.87 8.87 -13.98
CA HIS A 112 -7.81 8.11 -13.34
C HIS A 112 -7.87 8.11 -11.82
N GLU A 113 -8.50 9.10 -11.20
CA GLU A 113 -8.52 9.20 -9.72
C GLU A 113 -9.92 8.99 -9.13
N ILE A 114 -10.97 9.46 -9.81
CA ILE A 114 -12.35 9.37 -9.28
C ILE A 114 -13.07 8.14 -9.82
N LEU A 115 -13.13 8.00 -11.15
CA LEU A 115 -13.91 6.94 -11.79
C LEU A 115 -13.41 5.55 -11.43
N GLY A 116 -12.07 5.37 -11.33
CA GLY A 116 -11.45 4.12 -10.90
C GLY A 116 -11.87 3.73 -9.48
N VAL A 117 -11.89 4.69 -8.55
CA VAL A 117 -12.32 4.45 -7.15
C VAL A 117 -13.81 4.12 -7.07
N LEU A 118 -14.65 4.86 -7.80
CA LEU A 118 -16.11 4.61 -7.82
C LEU A 118 -16.43 3.25 -8.45
N GLY A 119 -15.72 2.85 -9.50
CA GLY A 119 -15.85 1.53 -10.13
C GLY A 119 -15.47 0.39 -9.20
N GLU A 120 -14.34 0.51 -8.50
CA GLU A 120 -13.90 -0.45 -7.50
C GLU A 120 -14.88 -0.58 -6.33
N LEU A 121 -15.40 0.55 -5.83
CA LEU A 121 -16.44 0.57 -4.79
C LEU A 121 -17.72 -0.14 -5.24
N ALA A 122 -18.21 0.16 -6.44
CA ALA A 122 -19.42 -0.46 -6.98
C ALA A 122 -19.26 -1.98 -7.11
N LEU A 123 -18.15 -2.43 -7.70
CA LEU A 123 -17.81 -3.85 -7.84
C LEU A 123 -17.69 -4.53 -6.49
N THR A 124 -16.95 -3.92 -5.56
CA THR A 124 -16.71 -4.50 -4.24
C THR A 124 -18.00 -4.62 -3.45
N ILE A 125 -18.85 -3.59 -3.41
CA ILE A 125 -20.14 -3.62 -2.71
C ILE A 125 -21.05 -4.71 -3.27
N GLU A 126 -21.08 -4.90 -4.59
CA GLU A 126 -21.87 -5.94 -5.25
C GLU A 126 -21.36 -7.35 -4.94
N LYS A 127 -20.04 -7.55 -5.04
CA LYS A 127 -19.43 -8.88 -4.98
C LYS A 127 -19.06 -9.35 -3.56
N LEU A 128 -18.91 -8.42 -2.63
CA LEU A 128 -18.44 -8.74 -1.28
C LEU A 128 -19.24 -9.85 -0.58
N PRO A 129 -20.57 -9.92 -0.68
CA PRO A 129 -21.32 -11.04 -0.07
C PRO A 129 -20.87 -12.42 -0.59
N SER A 130 -20.58 -12.54 -1.90
CA SER A 130 -20.11 -13.78 -2.50
C SER A 130 -18.64 -14.06 -2.17
N TRP A 131 -17.79 -13.03 -2.10
CA TRP A 131 -16.37 -13.18 -1.76
C TRP A 131 -16.14 -13.56 -0.30
N ALA A 132 -16.99 -13.05 0.60
CA ALA A 132 -16.91 -13.35 2.04
C ALA A 132 -17.59 -14.66 2.44
N ALA A 133 -18.35 -15.28 1.54
CA ALA A 133 -19.06 -16.51 1.83
C ALA A 133 -18.09 -17.68 2.08
N PRO A 134 -18.38 -18.55 3.06
CA PRO A 134 -17.62 -19.77 3.26
C PRO A 134 -17.60 -20.63 1.99
N GLN A 135 -16.43 -21.13 1.61
CA GLN A 135 -16.27 -21.98 0.44
C GLN A 135 -16.31 -23.46 0.84
N PRO A 136 -17.25 -24.27 0.35
CA PRO A 136 -17.30 -25.69 0.66
C PRO A 136 -16.06 -26.40 0.08
N VAL A 137 -15.48 -27.32 0.86
CA VAL A 137 -14.37 -28.15 0.41
C VAL A 137 -14.85 -29.53 0.01
N LYS A 138 -14.11 -30.17 -0.92
CA LYS A 138 -14.40 -31.54 -1.34
C LYS A 138 -14.12 -32.49 -0.15
N LYS A 139 -15.15 -33.26 0.26
CA LYS A 139 -15.07 -34.26 1.32
C LYS A 139 -14.61 -35.60 0.80
N ASN A 140 -13.95 -36.39 1.62
CA ASN A 140 -13.63 -37.79 1.37
C ASN A 140 -14.50 -38.71 2.24
N LEU A 141 -14.34 -40.03 2.12
CA LEU A 141 -15.16 -41.01 2.86
C LEU A 141 -15.05 -40.83 4.37
N LEU A 142 -13.93 -40.43 4.90
CA LEU A 142 -13.70 -40.23 6.34
C LEU A 142 -14.36 -38.96 6.86
N THR A 143 -14.41 -37.91 6.03
CA THR A 143 -14.92 -36.58 6.39
C THR A 143 -16.33 -36.30 5.84
N MET A 144 -17.00 -37.30 5.24
CA MET A 144 -18.29 -37.09 4.57
C MET A 144 -19.41 -36.62 5.51
N ARG A 145 -19.29 -36.90 6.81
CA ARG A 145 -20.25 -36.50 7.85
C ARG A 145 -19.88 -35.19 8.54
N ASP A 146 -18.70 -34.66 8.29
CA ASP A 146 -18.23 -33.42 8.90
C ASP A 146 -18.67 -32.21 8.09
N GLU A 147 -18.90 -31.07 8.74
CA GLU A 147 -18.93 -29.78 8.07
C GLU A 147 -17.51 -29.30 7.82
N ALA A 148 -17.16 -29.09 6.55
CA ALA A 148 -15.83 -28.59 6.18
C ALA A 148 -15.94 -27.49 5.12
N TYR A 149 -15.35 -26.34 5.40
CA TYR A 149 -15.34 -25.19 4.52
C TYR A 149 -14.08 -24.33 4.75
N ILE A 150 -13.75 -23.48 3.79
CA ILE A 150 -12.72 -22.45 3.93
C ILE A 150 -13.44 -21.16 4.32
N GLY A 151 -13.14 -20.65 5.51
CA GLY A 151 -13.58 -19.33 5.97
C GLY A 151 -12.45 -18.31 5.84
N TYR A 152 -12.79 -17.07 5.47
CA TYR A 152 -11.83 -15.99 5.36
C TYR A 152 -11.85 -15.13 6.61
N GLU A 153 -10.68 -14.88 7.18
CA GLU A 153 -10.50 -14.03 8.35
C GLU A 153 -9.68 -12.79 7.99
N PRO A 154 -10.01 -11.61 8.53
CA PRO A 154 -9.20 -10.41 8.35
C PRO A 154 -7.82 -10.57 8.99
N LEU A 155 -6.80 -10.00 8.36
CA LEU A 155 -5.42 -10.06 8.85
C LEU A 155 -5.22 -9.32 10.17
N GLY A 156 -5.85 -8.16 10.32
CA GLY A 156 -5.70 -7.34 11.51
C GLY A 156 -5.66 -5.86 11.24
N VAL A 157 -4.56 -5.20 11.63
CA VAL A 157 -4.27 -3.80 11.34
C VAL A 157 -3.31 -3.72 10.17
N VAL A 158 -3.78 -3.13 9.07
CA VAL A 158 -3.04 -2.97 7.81
C VAL A 158 -2.51 -1.54 7.71
N LEU A 159 -1.30 -1.37 7.18
CA LEU A 159 -0.75 -0.08 6.80
C LEU A 159 -0.83 0.07 5.28
N VAL A 160 -1.41 1.16 4.81
CA VAL A 160 -1.44 1.56 3.40
C VAL A 160 -0.62 2.83 3.22
N ILE A 161 0.47 2.74 2.44
CA ILE A 161 1.32 3.88 2.09
C ILE A 161 1.15 4.17 0.60
N GLY A 162 0.52 5.30 0.29
CA GLY A 162 0.26 5.76 -1.08
C GLY A 162 1.42 6.56 -1.67
N ALA A 163 1.48 6.62 -3.02
CA ALA A 163 2.44 7.42 -3.76
C ALA A 163 1.83 8.75 -4.23
N TRP A 164 2.69 9.66 -4.69
CA TRP A 164 2.33 11.03 -5.04
C TRP A 164 1.72 11.20 -6.45
N ASN A 165 2.00 10.29 -7.37
CA ASN A 165 1.63 10.43 -8.79
C ASN A 165 0.16 10.16 -9.10
N TYR A 166 -0.50 9.35 -8.27
CA TYR A 166 -1.94 9.10 -8.23
C TYR A 166 -2.40 9.14 -6.77
N PRO A 167 -2.34 10.32 -6.13
CA PRO A 167 -2.34 10.41 -4.67
C PRO A 167 -3.66 10.02 -4.02
N PHE A 168 -4.78 10.10 -4.74
CA PHE A 168 -6.08 9.71 -4.24
C PHE A 168 -6.36 8.20 -4.49
N VAL A 169 -6.25 7.73 -5.73
CA VAL A 169 -6.59 6.35 -6.08
C VAL A 169 -5.65 5.33 -5.44
N LEU A 170 -4.35 5.61 -5.33
CA LEU A 170 -3.38 4.70 -4.71
C LEU A 170 -3.53 4.56 -3.19
N VAL A 171 -4.34 5.40 -2.58
CA VAL A 171 -4.75 5.28 -1.18
C VAL A 171 -6.13 4.63 -1.08
N MET A 172 -7.08 5.04 -1.93
CA MET A 172 -8.47 4.59 -1.82
C MET A 172 -8.68 3.14 -2.25
N GLN A 173 -8.07 2.69 -3.35
CA GLN A 173 -8.24 1.29 -3.79
C GLN A 173 -7.75 0.26 -2.77
N PRO A 174 -6.52 0.39 -2.20
CA PRO A 174 -6.11 -0.52 -1.14
C PRO A 174 -6.97 -0.42 0.13
N LEU A 175 -7.44 0.78 0.46
CA LEU A 175 -8.36 0.99 1.59
C LEU A 175 -9.69 0.26 1.37
N ILE A 176 -10.26 0.31 0.16
CA ILE A 176 -11.48 -0.43 -0.21
C ILE A 176 -11.29 -1.92 0.01
N GLY A 177 -10.21 -2.50 -0.52
CA GLY A 177 -9.90 -3.92 -0.35
C GLY A 177 -9.71 -4.31 1.11
N ALA A 178 -9.02 -3.50 1.89
CA ALA A 178 -8.78 -3.75 3.31
C ALA A 178 -10.06 -3.65 4.16
N ILE A 179 -10.96 -2.68 3.88
CA ILE A 179 -12.29 -2.57 4.50
C ILE A 179 -13.14 -3.79 4.13
N ALA A 180 -13.16 -4.16 2.86
CA ALA A 180 -13.91 -5.32 2.36
C ALA A 180 -13.48 -6.61 3.06
N ALA A 181 -12.18 -6.80 3.29
CA ALA A 181 -11.65 -7.93 4.03
C ALA A 181 -11.88 -7.85 5.56
N GLY A 182 -12.40 -6.74 6.10
CA GLY A 182 -12.73 -6.56 7.52
C GLY A 182 -11.57 -6.13 8.41
N ASN A 183 -10.50 -5.58 7.83
CA ASN A 183 -9.35 -5.08 8.58
C ASN A 183 -9.59 -3.68 9.17
N ALA A 184 -8.78 -3.30 10.16
CA ALA A 184 -8.49 -1.91 10.48
C ALA A 184 -7.33 -1.41 9.60
N VAL A 185 -7.35 -0.15 9.20
CA VAL A 185 -6.37 0.39 8.24
C VAL A 185 -5.80 1.71 8.74
N VAL A 186 -4.49 1.77 8.88
CA VAL A 186 -3.76 3.04 9.03
C VAL A 186 -3.38 3.52 7.64
N VAL A 187 -3.87 4.70 7.27
CA VAL A 187 -3.67 5.28 5.95
C VAL A 187 -2.59 6.35 6.00
N LYS A 188 -1.55 6.22 5.18
CA LYS A 188 -0.48 7.20 5.05
C LYS A 188 -0.39 7.69 3.59
N PRO A 189 -1.07 8.78 3.22
CA PRO A 189 -0.91 9.40 1.91
C PRO A 189 0.48 10.01 1.75
N SER A 190 0.89 10.29 0.51
CA SER A 190 2.19 10.89 0.23
C SER A 190 2.23 12.38 0.64
N GLU A 191 3.29 12.77 1.32
CA GLU A 191 3.58 14.15 1.69
C GLU A 191 3.89 15.05 0.49
N VAL A 192 4.30 14.46 -0.64
CA VAL A 192 4.60 15.20 -1.87
C VAL A 192 3.32 15.79 -2.48
N SER A 193 2.17 15.13 -2.28
CA SER A 193 0.85 15.63 -2.68
C SER A 193 0.10 16.16 -1.46
N GLU A 194 0.58 17.28 -0.94
CA GLU A 194 0.17 17.84 0.36
C GLU A 194 -1.33 18.18 0.43
N ASN A 195 -1.88 18.79 -0.64
CA ASN A 195 -3.30 19.18 -0.65
C ASN A 195 -4.21 17.95 -0.63
N THR A 196 -3.88 16.92 -1.42
CA THR A 196 -4.62 15.65 -1.43
C THR A 196 -4.46 14.92 -0.09
N ALA A 197 -3.26 14.87 0.48
CA ALA A 197 -3.01 14.24 1.77
C ALA A 197 -3.81 14.89 2.89
N ARG A 198 -3.83 16.23 2.94
CA ARG A 198 -4.61 17.01 3.90
C ARG A 198 -6.11 16.73 3.73
N LEU A 199 -6.61 16.79 2.50
CA LEU A 199 -8.02 16.54 2.21
C LEU A 199 -8.45 15.13 2.63
N VAL A 200 -7.64 14.11 2.36
CA VAL A 200 -7.91 12.72 2.79
C VAL A 200 -7.97 12.65 4.33
N ALA A 201 -7.05 13.30 5.02
CA ALA A 201 -7.02 13.32 6.49
C ALA A 201 -8.23 14.05 7.10
N GLU A 202 -8.77 15.06 6.41
CA GLU A 202 -9.95 15.79 6.84
C GLU A 202 -11.25 15.03 6.55
N LEU A 203 -11.36 14.37 5.40
CA LEU A 203 -12.59 13.75 4.93
C LEU A 203 -12.83 12.35 5.51
N LEU A 204 -11.81 11.48 5.52
CA LEU A 204 -12.02 10.09 5.96
C LEU A 204 -12.69 9.97 7.33
N PRO A 205 -12.28 10.70 8.39
CA PRO A 205 -12.91 10.57 9.71
C PRO A 205 -14.33 11.14 9.80
N GLN A 206 -14.80 11.88 8.76
CA GLN A 206 -16.17 12.39 8.69
C GLN A 206 -17.15 11.34 8.14
N TYR A 207 -16.66 10.37 7.38
CA TYR A 207 -17.47 9.38 6.70
C TYR A 207 -17.27 7.97 7.23
N LEU A 208 -16.04 7.63 7.66
CA LEU A 208 -15.66 6.31 8.12
C LEU A 208 -15.42 6.30 9.64
N ASP A 209 -15.41 5.09 10.22
CA ASP A 209 -15.02 4.89 11.62
C ASP A 209 -13.57 5.35 11.85
N LYS A 210 -13.40 6.47 12.55
CA LYS A 210 -12.11 7.14 12.78
C LYS A 210 -11.11 6.32 13.61
N GLU A 211 -11.58 5.32 14.35
CA GLU A 211 -10.70 4.45 15.14
C GLU A 211 -10.21 3.27 14.31
N LEU A 212 -11.05 2.76 13.40
CA LEU A 212 -10.67 1.68 12.50
C LEU A 212 -9.84 2.18 11.31
N TYR A 213 -10.08 3.42 10.84
CA TYR A 213 -9.48 3.96 9.62
C TYR A 213 -8.78 5.30 9.83
N PRO A 214 -7.82 5.39 10.77
CA PRO A 214 -7.07 6.63 11.01
C PRO A 214 -6.15 6.98 9.84
N VAL A 215 -5.97 8.29 9.62
CA VAL A 215 -5.02 8.83 8.64
C VAL A 215 -3.84 9.43 9.39
N VAL A 216 -2.64 9.12 8.92
CA VAL A 216 -1.38 9.68 9.38
C VAL A 216 -0.76 10.48 8.26
N THR A 217 -0.61 11.78 8.45
CA THR A 217 0.13 12.66 7.54
C THR A 217 1.54 12.89 8.07
N GLY A 218 2.47 13.16 7.18
CA GLY A 218 3.86 13.45 7.51
C GLY A 218 4.84 12.90 6.48
N GLY A 219 6.09 13.29 6.60
CA GLY A 219 7.18 12.93 5.70
C GLY A 219 7.98 11.71 6.16
N VAL A 220 9.28 11.75 5.86
CA VAL A 220 10.21 10.66 6.18
C VAL A 220 10.29 10.35 7.68
N PRO A 221 10.37 11.34 8.60
CA PRO A 221 10.46 11.07 10.03
C PRO A 221 9.24 10.31 10.55
N GLU A 222 8.02 10.80 10.22
CA GLU A 222 6.75 10.21 10.67
C GLU A 222 6.56 8.81 10.07
N THR A 223 6.91 8.61 8.80
CA THR A 223 6.84 7.31 8.13
C THR A 223 7.81 6.31 8.76
N THR A 224 9.04 6.75 9.08
CA THR A 224 10.05 5.91 9.75
C THR A 224 9.53 5.47 11.12
N GLU A 225 8.94 6.37 11.88
CA GLU A 225 8.38 6.05 13.19
C GLU A 225 7.17 5.11 13.08
N LEU A 226 6.30 5.33 12.09
CA LEU A 226 5.17 4.46 11.83
C LEU A 226 5.63 3.03 11.49
N LEU A 227 6.71 2.88 10.73
CA LEU A 227 7.31 1.59 10.38
C LEU A 227 8.00 0.88 11.55
N THR A 228 8.19 1.52 12.71
CA THR A 228 8.61 0.83 13.93
C THR A 228 7.46 0.06 14.59
N GLN A 229 6.21 0.39 14.26
CA GLN A 229 5.04 -0.25 14.83
C GLN A 229 4.75 -1.59 14.15
N ARG A 230 4.12 -2.51 14.89
CA ARG A 230 3.71 -3.80 14.34
C ARG A 230 2.39 -3.67 13.58
N PHE A 231 2.41 -4.04 12.31
CA PHE A 231 1.26 -4.25 11.45
C PHE A 231 1.09 -5.74 11.13
N ASP A 232 -0.10 -6.11 10.66
CA ASP A 232 -0.42 -7.47 10.24
C ASP A 232 -0.31 -7.63 8.71
N HIS A 233 -0.27 -6.50 7.98
CA HIS A 233 0.10 -6.38 6.57
C HIS A 233 0.53 -4.95 6.26
N ILE A 234 1.43 -4.77 5.29
CA ILE A 234 1.82 -3.45 4.77
C ILE A 234 1.70 -3.45 3.26
N LEU A 235 0.92 -2.52 2.71
CA LEU A 235 0.92 -2.21 1.29
C LEU A 235 1.64 -0.90 1.07
N TYR A 236 2.63 -0.91 0.21
CA TYR A 236 3.44 0.24 -0.17
C TYR A 236 3.45 0.43 -1.67
N THR A 237 3.15 1.63 -2.12
CA THR A 237 3.33 2.07 -3.52
C THR A 237 4.37 3.17 -3.58
N GLY A 238 5.40 3.01 -4.41
CA GLY A 238 6.44 4.00 -4.58
C GLY A 238 7.74 3.46 -5.19
N ASN A 239 8.86 4.11 -4.93
CA ASN A 239 10.14 3.69 -5.51
C ASN A 239 10.74 2.47 -4.79
N THR A 240 11.60 1.74 -5.51
CA THR A 240 12.23 0.50 -5.04
C THR A 240 13.14 0.71 -3.83
N ALA A 241 13.83 1.86 -3.72
CA ALA A 241 14.73 2.11 -2.61
C ALA A 241 13.97 2.18 -1.28
N VAL A 242 12.86 2.93 -1.24
CA VAL A 242 11.98 2.97 -0.06
C VAL A 242 11.25 1.66 0.15
N GLY A 243 10.85 0.94 -0.92
CA GLY A 243 10.26 -0.41 -0.81
C GLY A 243 11.15 -1.39 -0.05
N LYS A 244 12.47 -1.36 -0.29
CA LYS A 244 13.45 -2.16 0.47
C LYS A 244 13.49 -1.78 1.95
N ILE A 245 13.37 -0.49 2.29
CA ILE A 245 13.31 -0.02 3.68
C ILE A 245 12.04 -0.53 4.36
N VAL A 246 10.89 -0.42 3.68
CA VAL A 246 9.61 -0.93 4.18
C VAL A 246 9.68 -2.44 4.44
N MET A 247 10.22 -3.20 3.49
CA MET A 247 10.38 -4.64 3.62
C MET A 247 11.31 -5.01 4.80
N ALA A 248 12.44 -4.30 4.95
CA ALA A 248 13.36 -4.51 6.07
C ALA A 248 12.72 -4.19 7.44
N ALA A 249 11.89 -3.14 7.50
CA ALA A 249 11.14 -2.81 8.71
C ALA A 249 10.09 -3.88 9.05
N ALA A 250 9.34 -4.34 8.05
CA ALA A 250 8.32 -5.38 8.17
C ALA A 250 8.90 -6.73 8.64
N ALA A 251 10.10 -7.06 8.17
CA ALA A 251 10.79 -8.31 8.52
C ALA A 251 11.04 -8.46 10.02
N LYS A 252 11.20 -7.36 10.77
CA LYS A 252 11.38 -7.39 12.23
C LYS A 252 10.18 -7.99 12.97
N HIS A 253 9.01 -7.93 12.36
CA HIS A 253 7.75 -8.44 12.91
C HIS A 253 7.18 -9.62 12.11
N LEU A 254 7.92 -10.11 11.10
CA LEU A 254 7.45 -11.11 10.13
C LEU A 254 6.14 -10.68 9.44
N THR A 255 5.98 -9.38 9.23
CA THR A 255 4.79 -8.81 8.60
C THR A 255 4.84 -9.01 7.09
N PRO A 256 3.82 -9.63 6.46
CA PRO A 256 3.70 -9.70 5.01
C PRO A 256 3.61 -8.33 4.37
N VAL A 257 4.22 -8.16 3.19
CA VAL A 257 4.20 -6.90 2.45
C VAL A 257 3.71 -7.11 1.01
N THR A 258 2.98 -6.12 0.49
CA THR A 258 2.71 -5.94 -0.94
C THR A 258 3.43 -4.69 -1.38
N LEU A 259 4.34 -4.82 -2.35
CA LEU A 259 5.17 -3.73 -2.85
C LEU A 259 4.81 -3.46 -4.31
N GLU A 260 4.15 -2.33 -4.55
CA GLU A 260 3.88 -1.79 -5.89
C GLU A 260 4.97 -0.78 -6.22
N LEU A 261 5.88 -1.18 -7.11
CA LEU A 261 7.14 -0.46 -7.35
C LEU A 261 7.16 0.16 -8.75
N GLY A 262 8.28 0.83 -9.06
CA GLY A 262 8.47 1.45 -10.36
C GLY A 262 8.74 0.45 -11.49
N GLY A 263 8.59 0.95 -12.72
CA GLY A 263 8.87 0.20 -13.94
C GLY A 263 9.91 0.89 -14.83
N LYS A 264 10.13 0.33 -16.02
CA LYS A 264 11.00 0.90 -17.06
C LYS A 264 10.15 1.78 -17.97
N SER A 265 9.97 3.05 -17.62
CA SER A 265 9.17 4.02 -18.38
C SER A 265 10.11 4.93 -19.19
N PRO A 266 10.44 4.58 -20.46
CA PRO A 266 11.27 5.45 -21.30
C PRO A 266 10.52 6.75 -21.60
N CYS A 267 11.25 7.87 -21.49
CA CYS A 267 10.73 9.19 -21.80
C CYS A 267 11.48 9.73 -23.03
N TYR A 268 10.71 10.10 -24.07
CA TYR A 268 11.24 10.79 -25.23
C TYR A 268 10.85 12.27 -25.15
N ILE A 269 11.88 13.15 -25.21
CA ILE A 269 11.68 14.60 -25.23
C ILE A 269 12.09 15.06 -26.63
N ASP A 270 11.14 15.56 -27.40
CA ASP A 270 11.41 16.09 -28.74
C ASP A 270 12.09 17.46 -28.63
N LYS A 271 12.86 17.81 -29.68
CA LYS A 271 13.60 19.08 -29.81
C LYS A 271 12.72 20.33 -29.69
N ASP A 272 11.44 20.20 -30.03
CA ASP A 272 10.46 21.31 -30.02
C ASP A 272 9.61 21.31 -28.73
N CYS A 273 9.99 20.52 -27.71
CA CYS A 273 9.32 20.49 -26.42
C CYS A 273 9.70 21.73 -25.60
N ASP A 274 8.70 22.38 -25.03
CA ASP A 274 8.89 23.41 -24.00
C ASP A 274 9.15 22.73 -22.65
N LEU A 275 10.31 22.99 -22.02
CA LEU A 275 10.78 22.33 -20.81
C LEU A 275 10.58 23.19 -19.56
#